data_802a7d1f28b2470bd462b17c777a4dd5
#
_entry.id   802a7d1f28b2470bd462b17c777a4dd5
#
_cell.length_a   1.000
_cell.length_b   1.000
_cell.length_c   1.000
_cell.angle_alpha   90.00
_cell.angle_beta   90.00
_cell.angle_gamma   90.00
#
_symmetry.space_group_name_H-M   'P 1'
#
loop_
_entity.id
_entity.type
_entity.pdbx_description
1 polymer ?
#
loop_
_entity_poly.entity_id
_entity_poly.type
_entity_poly.pdbx_seq_one_letter_code
_entity_poly.pdbx_strand_id
1 'polypeptide(L)'
;MRRIDKIRLIGRSGLQGPKAFVLMTLGACLMVGAYPALGPAHAPAPQAIAMSFEQTVTGTVTHVRDGDTIEMGPIAIRLSHLDCAERGTEQGQRATEKMRALVHRAELTCDLSGRKSYDRHIGQCHLADGRDLARVMINTKTCKRFR
;
A
#
# COMPACT_ATOMS: atom_id res chain seq x y z
N MET A 1 -22.21 35.77 13.44
CA MET A 1 -22.17 36.37 12.08
C MET A 1 -20.80 36.22 11.50
N ARG A 2 -20.60 35.33 10.48
CA ARG A 2 -19.57 35.30 9.43
C ARG A 2 -19.71 33.96 8.73
N ARG A 3 -20.39 34.05 7.66
CA ARG A 3 -20.16 33.82 6.23
C ARG A 3 -19.62 32.40 5.90
N ILE A 4 -20.55 31.66 5.36
CA ILE A 4 -20.39 30.43 4.61
C ILE A 4 -20.02 30.84 3.16
N ASP A 5 -18.83 30.49 2.69
CA ASP A 5 -18.42 30.65 1.31
C ASP A 5 -18.46 29.32 0.56
N LYS A 6 -19.46 29.22 -0.27
CA LYS A 6 -19.62 28.63 -1.60
C LYS A 6 -18.64 27.52 -2.04
N ILE A 7 -19.15 26.33 -1.99
CA ILE A 7 -18.67 25.20 -2.80
C ILE A 7 -19.04 25.43 -4.27
N ARG A 8 -18.04 25.51 -5.13
CA ARG A 8 -18.18 25.67 -6.58
C ARG A 8 -18.17 24.29 -7.23
N LEU A 9 -19.32 23.83 -7.66
CA LEU A 9 -19.50 22.68 -8.53
C LEU A 9 -18.97 23.00 -9.94
N ILE A 10 -17.91 22.28 -10.36
CA ILE A 10 -17.38 22.36 -11.72
C ILE A 10 -17.99 21.24 -12.55
N GLY A 11 -18.54 21.66 -13.68
CA GLY A 11 -19.41 20.96 -14.59
C GLY A 11 -18.86 19.70 -15.24
N ARG A 12 -19.79 18.81 -15.51
CA ARG A 12 -19.68 17.66 -16.40
C ARG A 12 -19.54 18.14 -17.84
N SER A 13 -18.42 17.79 -18.48
CA SER A 13 -18.27 17.86 -19.92
C SER A 13 -18.60 16.50 -20.52
N GLY A 14 -19.64 16.44 -21.34
CA GLY A 14 -20.06 15.25 -22.06
C GLY A 14 -19.08 14.89 -23.18
N LEU A 15 -18.68 13.63 -23.25
CA LEU A 15 -18.04 13.05 -24.43
C LEU A 15 -19.13 12.55 -25.38
N GLN A 16 -19.28 13.24 -26.52
CA GLN A 16 -19.98 12.72 -27.67
C GLN A 16 -19.10 11.74 -28.43
N GLY A 17 -19.56 10.50 -28.56
CA GLY A 17 -18.89 9.48 -29.39
C GLY A 17 -19.15 9.70 -30.89
N PRO A 18 -18.23 9.32 -31.76
CA PRO A 18 -18.40 9.44 -33.20
C PRO A 18 -19.36 8.38 -33.74
N LYS A 19 -20.26 8.80 -34.60
CA LYS A 19 -21.21 7.99 -35.34
C LYS A 19 -20.47 7.14 -36.38
N ALA A 20 -20.62 5.82 -36.26
CA ALA A 20 -20.11 4.89 -37.27
C ALA A 20 -20.88 5.03 -38.58
N PHE A 21 -20.20 5.43 -39.65
CA PHE A 21 -20.67 5.33 -41.02
C PHE A 21 -20.40 3.91 -41.51
N VAL A 22 -21.46 3.15 -41.76
CA VAL A 22 -21.41 1.88 -42.46
C VAL A 22 -21.41 2.17 -43.96
N LEU A 23 -20.29 2.01 -44.62
CA LEU A 23 -20.23 1.93 -46.10
C LEU A 23 -20.12 0.45 -46.48
N MET A 24 -21.18 -0.05 -47.07
CA MET A 24 -21.20 -1.36 -47.75
C MET A 24 -20.53 -1.18 -49.12
N THR A 25 -19.39 -1.81 -49.37
CA THR A 25 -18.85 -2.01 -50.72
C THR A 25 -18.75 -3.51 -50.96
N LEU A 26 -19.57 -3.98 -51.95
CA LEU A 26 -19.38 -5.26 -52.62
C LEU A 26 -18.11 -5.15 -53.48
N GLY A 27 -17.18 -6.09 -53.35
CA GLY A 27 -16.00 -6.14 -54.20
C GLY A 27 -15.22 -7.43 -54.08
N ALA A 28 -15.47 -8.35 -55.03
CA ALA A 28 -14.58 -9.32 -55.66
C ALA A 28 -13.66 -10.19 -54.76
N CYS A 29 -14.02 -11.45 -54.74
CA CYS A 29 -13.24 -12.59 -54.30
C CYS A 29 -11.96 -12.76 -55.17
N LEU A 30 -10.77 -12.47 -54.61
CA LEU A 30 -9.48 -12.93 -55.11
C LEU A 30 -8.87 -13.80 -54.02
N MET A 31 -8.82 -15.12 -54.29
CA MET A 31 -8.12 -16.12 -53.51
C MET A 31 -6.62 -15.82 -53.56
N VAL A 32 -6.10 -15.06 -52.57
CA VAL A 32 -4.67 -14.95 -52.36
C VAL A 32 -4.36 -15.82 -51.15
N GLY A 33 -3.53 -16.85 -51.35
CA GLY A 33 -3.11 -17.79 -50.32
C GLY A 33 -2.52 -17.07 -49.12
N ALA A 34 -3.19 -17.20 -47.96
CA ALA A 34 -2.68 -16.71 -46.70
C ALA A 34 -1.54 -17.61 -46.22
N TYR A 35 -0.31 -17.14 -46.33
CA TYR A 35 0.80 -17.71 -45.55
C TYR A 35 0.59 -17.31 -44.11
N PRO A 36 0.60 -18.25 -43.15
CA PRO A 36 0.59 -17.88 -41.75
C PRO A 36 1.93 -17.20 -41.43
N ALA A 37 1.93 -15.87 -41.33
CA ALA A 37 3.04 -15.15 -40.74
C ALA A 37 3.15 -15.58 -39.27
N LEU A 38 4.19 -16.36 -38.96
CA LEU A 38 4.61 -16.57 -37.59
C LEU A 38 5.00 -15.20 -37.01
N GLY A 39 4.06 -14.55 -36.35
CA GLY A 39 4.34 -13.34 -35.56
C GLY A 39 5.35 -13.66 -34.48
N PRO A 40 6.22 -12.69 -34.12
CA PRO A 40 7.16 -12.90 -33.03
C PRO A 40 6.40 -13.30 -31.79
N ALA A 41 6.80 -14.44 -31.20
CA ALA A 41 6.24 -14.92 -29.92
C ALA A 41 6.42 -13.79 -28.87
N HIS A 42 5.33 -13.17 -28.47
CA HIS A 42 5.33 -12.24 -27.35
C HIS A 42 5.72 -13.03 -26.10
N ALA A 43 6.96 -12.86 -25.66
CA ALA A 43 7.35 -13.33 -24.35
C ALA A 43 6.44 -12.67 -23.31
N PRO A 44 5.85 -13.44 -22.38
CA PRO A 44 5.04 -12.84 -21.34
C PRO A 44 5.91 -11.86 -20.55
N ALA A 45 5.45 -10.61 -20.44
CA ALA A 45 6.10 -9.61 -19.62
C ALA A 45 6.21 -10.15 -18.16
N PRO A 46 7.33 -9.88 -17.47
CA PRO A 46 7.46 -10.29 -16.08
C PRO A 46 6.31 -9.69 -15.28
N GLN A 47 5.44 -10.55 -14.79
CA GLN A 47 4.36 -10.14 -13.89
C GLN A 47 5.01 -9.71 -12.59
N ALA A 48 5.01 -8.41 -12.31
CA ALA A 48 5.33 -7.90 -10.99
C ALA A 48 4.36 -8.56 -10.00
N ILE A 49 4.90 -9.30 -9.04
CA ILE A 49 4.11 -9.87 -7.94
C ILE A 49 3.63 -8.65 -7.13
N ALA A 50 2.44 -8.18 -7.42
CA ALA A 50 1.76 -7.19 -6.61
C ALA A 50 1.53 -7.85 -5.24
N MET A 51 2.18 -7.33 -4.18
CA MET A 51 1.84 -7.71 -2.82
C MET A 51 0.41 -7.22 -2.57
N SER A 52 -0.54 -8.14 -2.60
CA SER A 52 -1.93 -7.84 -2.23
C SER A 52 -1.97 -7.64 -0.72
N PHE A 53 -2.23 -6.43 -0.28
CA PHE A 53 -2.61 -6.16 1.11
C PHE A 53 -4.12 -6.41 1.22
N GLU A 54 -4.52 -7.22 2.21
CA GLU A 54 -5.95 -7.55 2.36
C GLU A 54 -6.74 -6.40 3.00
N GLN A 55 -6.08 -5.53 3.77
CA GLN A 55 -6.72 -4.42 4.46
C GLN A 55 -5.75 -3.30 4.77
N THR A 56 -6.17 -2.05 4.53
CA THR A 56 -5.46 -0.85 4.97
C THR A 56 -6.19 -0.22 6.15
N VAL A 57 -5.46 0.14 7.21
CA VAL A 57 -5.96 0.81 8.41
C VAL A 57 -5.25 2.14 8.59
N THR A 58 -6.01 3.23 8.77
CA THR A 58 -5.47 4.57 9.01
C THR A 58 -5.96 5.10 10.35
N GLY A 59 -5.08 5.73 11.11
CA GLY A 59 -5.41 6.34 12.40
C GLY A 59 -4.21 6.58 13.29
N THR A 60 -4.47 6.90 14.56
CA THR A 60 -3.43 7.14 15.56
C THR A 60 -3.16 5.88 16.39
N VAL A 61 -1.92 5.76 16.87
CA VAL A 61 -1.53 4.67 17.77
C VAL A 61 -2.09 4.93 19.16
N THR A 62 -2.83 3.96 19.69
CA THR A 62 -3.41 4.00 21.05
C THR A 62 -2.48 3.42 22.10
N HIS A 63 -1.67 2.42 21.71
CA HIS A 63 -0.72 1.78 22.60
C HIS A 63 0.51 1.26 21.85
N VAL A 64 1.67 1.24 22.50
CA VAL A 64 2.91 0.63 22.02
C VAL A 64 3.26 -0.51 22.96
N ARG A 65 3.10 -1.76 22.49
CA ARG A 65 3.43 -2.96 23.27
C ARG A 65 4.93 -3.09 23.46
N ASP A 66 5.69 -2.94 22.37
CA ASP A 66 7.14 -3.05 22.34
C ASP A 66 7.73 -2.32 21.10
N GLY A 67 9.01 -2.57 20.79
CA GLY A 67 9.70 -1.88 19.69
C GLY A 67 9.19 -2.23 18.29
N ASP A 68 8.49 -3.36 18.11
CA ASP A 68 7.98 -3.82 16.81
C ASP A 68 6.47 -4.09 16.78
N THR A 69 5.75 -3.79 17.86
CA THR A 69 4.31 -4.02 17.97
C THR A 69 3.57 -2.80 18.51
N ILE A 70 2.62 -2.31 17.72
CA ILE A 70 1.76 -1.16 18.04
C ILE A 70 0.28 -1.58 18.03
N GLU A 71 -0.57 -0.76 18.64
CA GLU A 71 -2.04 -0.92 18.61
C GLU A 71 -2.70 0.33 18.06
N MET A 72 -3.67 0.14 17.18
CA MET A 72 -4.55 1.17 16.66
C MET A 72 -5.98 0.79 17.04
N GLY A 73 -6.47 1.32 18.17
CA GLY A 73 -7.72 0.87 18.79
C GLY A 73 -7.65 -0.63 19.14
N PRO A 74 -8.57 -1.47 18.63
CA PRO A 74 -8.59 -2.90 18.93
C PRO A 74 -7.61 -3.71 18.06
N ILE A 75 -6.93 -3.09 17.10
CA ILE A 75 -6.08 -3.78 16.13
C ILE A 75 -4.63 -3.75 16.59
N ALA A 76 -4.09 -4.90 16.97
CA ALA A 76 -2.67 -5.07 17.26
C ALA A 76 -1.91 -5.39 15.96
N ILE A 77 -0.84 -4.64 15.68
CA ILE A 77 -0.06 -4.74 14.45
C ILE A 77 1.41 -4.99 14.81
N ARG A 78 1.93 -6.14 14.36
CA ARG A 78 3.37 -6.42 14.35
C ARG A 78 3.95 -5.92 13.03
N LEU A 79 4.93 -5.04 13.13
CA LEU A 79 5.57 -4.46 11.96
C LEU A 79 6.35 -5.54 11.19
N SER A 80 6.05 -5.65 9.90
CA SER A 80 6.75 -6.57 9.01
C SER A 80 8.22 -6.16 8.86
N HIS A 81 9.09 -7.16 8.69
CA HIS A 81 10.52 -6.97 8.47
C HIS A 81 11.28 -6.28 9.62
N LEU A 82 10.68 -6.15 10.80
CA LEU A 82 11.30 -5.57 11.98
C LEU A 82 11.48 -6.61 13.08
N ASP A 83 12.65 -6.59 13.73
CA ASP A 83 12.99 -7.42 14.86
C ASP A 83 13.69 -6.56 15.92
N CYS A 84 13.02 -6.38 17.03
CA CYS A 84 13.52 -5.61 18.16
C CYS A 84 13.82 -6.52 19.35
N ALA A 85 14.72 -6.09 20.22
CA ALA A 85 15.02 -6.82 21.44
C ALA A 85 13.80 -6.86 22.37
N GLU A 86 13.68 -7.93 23.14
CA GLU A 86 12.59 -8.16 24.08
C GLU A 86 12.50 -7.08 25.16
N ARG A 87 11.26 -6.70 25.55
CA ARG A 87 10.99 -5.64 26.54
C ARG A 87 11.71 -5.79 27.88
N GLY A 88 11.99 -7.00 28.30
CA GLY A 88 12.71 -7.29 29.53
C GLY A 88 14.21 -6.87 29.52
N THR A 89 14.72 -6.44 28.38
CA THR A 89 16.10 -6.00 28.22
C THR A 89 16.18 -4.47 28.13
N GLU A 90 17.32 -3.91 28.49
CA GLU A 90 17.58 -2.47 28.34
C GLU A 90 17.42 -2.01 26.86
N GLN A 91 17.90 -2.85 25.93
CA GLN A 91 17.77 -2.57 24.49
C GLN A 91 16.30 -2.58 24.04
N GLY A 92 15.48 -3.51 24.55
CA GLY A 92 14.06 -3.56 24.26
C GLY A 92 13.29 -2.37 24.84
N GLN A 93 13.67 -1.91 26.03
CA GLN A 93 13.12 -0.68 26.60
C GLN A 93 13.42 0.52 25.74
N ARG A 94 14.67 0.71 25.30
CA ARG A 94 15.07 1.76 24.35
C ARG A 94 14.29 1.68 23.02
N ALA A 95 14.08 0.47 22.50
CA ALA A 95 13.31 0.26 21.30
C ALA A 95 11.84 0.70 21.48
N THR A 96 11.23 0.33 22.58
CA THR A 96 9.85 0.71 22.93
C THR A 96 9.71 2.22 23.09
N GLU A 97 10.63 2.87 23.79
CA GLU A 97 10.66 4.33 23.94
C GLU A 97 10.84 5.05 22.62
N LYS A 98 11.73 4.54 21.77
CA LYS A 98 11.94 5.09 20.42
C LYS A 98 10.67 4.98 19.58
N MET A 99 9.99 3.83 19.60
CA MET A 99 8.72 3.63 18.91
C MET A 99 7.66 4.61 19.43
N ARG A 100 7.50 4.74 20.73
CA ARG A 100 6.57 5.72 21.34
C ARG A 100 6.83 7.14 20.87
N ALA A 101 8.09 7.56 20.82
CA ALA A 101 8.46 8.89 20.35
C ALA A 101 8.12 9.11 18.86
N LEU A 102 8.30 8.07 18.03
CA LEU A 102 8.00 8.15 16.60
C LEU A 102 6.50 8.27 16.31
N VAL A 103 5.67 7.54 17.06
CA VAL A 103 4.23 7.48 16.82
C VAL A 103 3.43 8.46 17.69
N HIS A 104 4.10 9.26 18.52
CA HIS A 104 3.42 10.22 19.38
C HIS A 104 2.64 11.25 18.58
N ARG A 105 1.30 11.23 18.71
CA ARG A 105 0.38 12.10 17.95
C ARG A 105 0.50 12.00 16.44
N ALA A 106 1.15 10.95 15.93
CA ALA A 106 1.26 10.72 14.50
C ALA A 106 0.06 9.94 13.99
N GLU A 107 -0.43 10.32 12.82
CA GLU A 107 -1.35 9.49 12.04
C GLU A 107 -0.52 8.52 11.20
N LEU A 108 -0.91 7.25 11.22
CA LEU A 108 -0.28 6.18 10.46
C LEU A 108 -1.25 5.60 9.45
N THR A 109 -0.71 5.15 8.34
CA THR A 109 -1.38 4.26 7.39
C THR A 109 -0.67 2.92 7.42
N CYS A 110 -1.39 1.85 7.76
CA CYS A 110 -0.85 0.50 7.90
C CYS A 110 -1.52 -0.44 6.92
N ASP A 111 -0.73 -1.09 6.07
CA ASP A 111 -1.16 -2.11 5.13
C ASP A 111 -0.97 -3.48 5.76
N LEU A 112 -2.07 -4.19 6.01
CA LEU A 112 -2.09 -5.50 6.64
C LEU A 112 -1.99 -6.60 5.60
N SER A 113 -1.11 -7.59 5.84
CA SER A 113 -0.84 -8.67 4.89
C SER A 113 -1.83 -9.84 4.94
N GLY A 114 -2.91 -9.74 5.74
CA GLY A 114 -3.84 -10.83 6.01
C GLY A 114 -3.29 -11.92 6.94
N ARG A 115 -1.97 -11.95 7.16
CA ARG A 115 -1.34 -12.91 8.07
C ARG A 115 -1.36 -12.41 9.51
N LYS A 116 -1.37 -13.36 10.46
CA LYS A 116 -1.29 -13.07 11.89
C LYS A 116 -0.10 -13.77 12.53
N SER A 117 0.39 -13.16 13.60
CA SER A 117 1.34 -13.73 14.54
C SER A 117 0.71 -13.62 15.93
N TYR A 118 0.16 -14.73 16.42
CA TYR A 118 -0.70 -14.77 17.61
C TYR A 118 -1.94 -13.89 17.42
N ASP A 119 -2.17 -12.92 18.31
CA ASP A 119 -3.25 -11.94 18.27
C ASP A 119 -2.98 -10.72 17.37
N ARG A 120 -1.78 -10.61 16.78
CA ARG A 120 -1.31 -9.44 16.02
C ARG A 120 -1.43 -9.66 14.52
N HIS A 121 -1.93 -8.69 13.79
CA HIS A 121 -1.82 -8.64 12.34
C HIS A 121 -0.38 -8.30 11.94
N ILE A 122 0.13 -8.89 10.87
CA ILE A 122 1.41 -8.50 10.28
C ILE A 122 1.13 -7.41 9.27
N GLY A 123 1.80 -6.27 9.41
CA GLY A 123 1.56 -5.11 8.55
C GLY A 123 2.79 -4.23 8.35
N GLN A 124 2.71 -3.39 7.32
CA GLN A 124 3.68 -2.34 7.03
C GLN A 124 3.03 -0.99 7.31
N CYS A 125 3.63 -0.19 8.16
CA CYS A 125 3.06 1.09 8.60
C CYS A 125 3.92 2.27 8.15
N HIS A 126 3.26 3.31 7.67
CA HIS A 126 3.88 4.54 7.20
C HIS A 126 3.40 5.74 8.00
N LEU A 127 4.30 6.66 8.28
CA LEU A 127 4.00 7.99 8.81
C LEU A 127 3.32 8.84 7.72
N ALA A 128 2.67 9.92 8.10
CA ALA A 128 2.01 10.85 7.18
C ALA A 128 2.96 11.45 6.11
N ASP A 129 4.27 11.49 6.38
CA ASP A 129 5.31 11.91 5.44
C ASP A 129 5.79 10.77 4.51
N GLY A 130 5.17 9.60 4.55
CA GLY A 130 5.48 8.44 3.72
C GLY A 130 6.64 7.58 4.22
N ARG A 131 7.31 7.92 5.33
CA ARG A 131 8.40 7.10 5.88
C ARG A 131 7.86 5.80 6.47
N ASP A 132 8.45 4.69 6.08
CA ASP A 132 8.18 3.37 6.66
C ASP A 132 8.73 3.30 8.10
N LEU A 133 7.86 2.93 9.03
CA LEU A 133 8.15 2.93 10.46
C LEU A 133 9.26 1.91 10.82
N ALA A 134 9.21 0.71 10.24
CA ALA A 134 10.22 -0.32 10.46
C ALA A 134 11.59 0.14 9.93
N ARG A 135 11.62 0.77 8.76
CA ARG A 135 12.86 1.31 8.18
C ARG A 135 13.47 2.40 9.04
N VAL A 136 12.67 3.27 9.65
CA VAL A 136 13.15 4.29 10.58
C VAL A 136 13.82 3.64 11.79
N MET A 137 13.21 2.60 12.39
CA MET A 137 13.77 1.87 13.53
C MET A 137 15.09 1.17 13.18
N ILE A 138 15.18 0.59 11.99
CA ILE A 138 16.41 -0.07 11.50
C ILE A 138 17.52 0.97 11.25
N ASN A 139 17.21 2.07 10.56
CA ASN A 139 18.19 3.11 10.22
C ASN A 139 18.78 3.79 11.46
N THR A 140 18.01 3.92 12.53
CA THR A 140 18.50 4.42 13.83
C THR A 140 19.24 3.37 14.66
N LYS A 141 19.47 2.18 14.11
CA LYS A 141 20.15 1.04 14.78
C LYS A 141 19.47 0.62 16.09
N THR A 142 18.19 0.94 16.24
CA THR A 142 17.42 0.58 17.43
C THR A 142 16.96 -0.88 17.36
N CYS A 143 16.59 -1.33 16.16
CA CYS A 143 16.18 -2.70 15.89
C CYS A 143 16.91 -3.25 14.66
N LYS A 144 16.73 -4.54 14.38
CA LYS A 144 17.31 -5.24 13.24
C LYS A 144 16.25 -5.53 12.19
N ARG A 145 16.70 -5.83 10.98
CA ARG A 145 15.81 -6.35 9.94
C ARG A 145 15.52 -7.83 10.23
N PHE A 146 14.24 -8.17 10.29
CA PHE A 146 13.79 -9.55 10.26
C PHE A 146 13.98 -10.11 8.84
N ARG A 147 14.60 -11.30 8.73
CA ARG A 147 14.86 -11.99 7.45
C ARG A 147 13.72 -12.95 7.11
#